data_76fb6d912a4c1b4ff2fe979155ffcf92
#
_entry.id   76fb6d912a4c1b4ff2fe979155ffcf92
#
_cell.length_a   1.000
_cell.length_b   1.000
_cell.length_c   1.000
_cell.angle_alpha   90.00
_cell.angle_beta   90.00
_cell.angle_gamma   90.00
#
_symmetry.space_group_name_H-M   'P 1'
#
loop_
_entity.id
_entity.type
_entity.pdbx_description
1 polymer ?
#
loop_
_entity_poly.entity_id
_entity_poly.type
_entity_poly.pdbx_seq_one_letter_code
_entity_poly.pdbx_strand_id
1 'polypeptide(L)'
;MTEDRGHLKVFIGMAPGVGKTFRMLEEARAEADSGRDVVVGYLESHGRAETLARAEGLETIPRRRLTYRGTPLEEMDLPGILARHPELCLIDELAHTNAPGVEHEKRYEDVRTVLEAGIDVFSTVNVQHLESLNDQVAQLTGAKVRETIPDEVLSAADEIVLIDLTPEALIARLRAGKVYRPERVPAALNNFFKIENLAALRETALRQVAEDVEIKRLVREPGPALRRDEEGLPLPEEGGPQAIAERLLAIVGLTGESERVIRRAWRSAQRLDAELDVLLVRTPGRPASPDDRGRIEELRRLAAMLGVRLRIEEGEDEAAVAIATARTLGSTYVLIGTPPRRGRLARLGLGADLLSRLLDGLPGVDVRIVADPKLRSAATTAEEPPAHGGLAGEHGERVQGPAPGAPPSTGPGS
;
A
#
# COMPACT_ATOMS: atom_id res chain seq x y z
N MET A 1 -10.59 23.09 13.41
CA MET A 1 -9.51 22.90 12.43
C MET A 1 -8.93 24.28 12.17
N THR A 2 -7.69 24.47 12.51
CA THR A 2 -7.00 25.76 12.50
C THR A 2 -6.85 26.26 11.06
N GLU A 3 -7.35 27.47 10.78
CA GLU A 3 -7.27 28.17 9.50
C GLU A 3 -5.83 28.52 9.05
N ASP A 4 -4.81 28.12 9.80
CA ASP A 4 -3.39 28.48 9.59
C ASP A 4 -2.49 27.31 9.16
N ARG A 5 -3.03 26.12 8.84
CA ARG A 5 -2.19 25.01 8.37
C ARG A 5 -1.93 25.16 6.87
N GLY A 6 -0.66 24.92 6.44
CA GLY A 6 -0.30 24.86 5.03
C GLY A 6 -0.99 23.72 4.27
N HIS A 7 -1.12 23.87 2.96
CA HIS A 7 -1.75 22.91 2.06
C HIS A 7 -0.76 21.85 1.58
N LEU A 8 -1.17 20.58 1.60
CA LEU A 8 -0.38 19.45 1.07
C LEU A 8 -0.89 19.02 -0.31
N LYS A 9 -0.02 19.14 -1.33
CA LYS A 9 -0.25 18.57 -2.66
C LYS A 9 0.70 17.41 -2.91
N VAL A 10 0.14 16.23 -3.24
CA VAL A 10 0.90 15.00 -3.44
C VAL A 10 0.82 14.54 -4.89
N PHE A 11 1.98 14.37 -5.53
CA PHE A 11 2.11 13.79 -6.86
C PHE A 11 2.35 12.27 -6.71
N ILE A 12 1.37 11.47 -7.06
CA ILE A 12 1.40 10.01 -6.95
C ILE A 12 1.60 9.35 -8.32
N GLY A 13 2.28 8.22 -8.35
CA GLY A 13 2.41 7.41 -9.57
C GLY A 13 2.70 5.96 -9.26
N MET A 14 2.54 5.10 -10.27
CA MET A 14 2.67 3.65 -10.15
C MET A 14 4.09 3.19 -9.79
N ALA A 15 5.13 3.92 -10.19
CA ALA A 15 6.52 3.48 -10.06
C ALA A 15 7.51 4.66 -10.17
N PRO A 16 8.81 4.45 -9.83
CA PRO A 16 9.87 5.40 -10.15
C PRO A 16 9.98 5.64 -11.66
N GLY A 17 10.25 6.89 -12.06
CA GLY A 17 10.48 7.25 -13.46
C GLY A 17 9.25 7.66 -14.27
N VAL A 18 8.03 7.63 -13.68
CA VAL A 18 6.81 8.08 -14.37
C VAL A 18 6.78 9.61 -14.60
N GLY A 19 7.58 10.39 -13.85
CA GLY A 19 7.68 11.84 -14.02
C GLY A 19 7.11 12.69 -12.89
N LYS A 20 6.84 12.12 -11.72
CA LYS A 20 6.29 12.84 -10.55
C LYS A 20 7.09 14.08 -10.17
N THR A 21 8.37 13.90 -9.89
CA THR A 21 9.29 14.99 -9.51
C THR A 21 9.40 16.05 -10.60
N PHE A 22 9.41 15.63 -11.88
CA PHE A 22 9.41 16.54 -13.01
C PHE A 22 8.14 17.41 -13.03
N ARG A 23 6.96 16.80 -12.85
CA ARG A 23 5.68 17.51 -12.83
C ARG A 23 5.56 18.44 -11.62
N MET A 24 5.99 17.97 -10.45
CA MET A 24 6.07 18.78 -9.24
C MET A 24 6.89 20.06 -9.45
N LEU A 25 8.09 19.93 -10.05
CA LEU A 25 8.95 21.08 -10.37
C LEU A 25 8.38 22.01 -11.44
N GLU A 26 7.67 21.44 -12.43
CA GLU A 26 7.01 22.23 -13.48
C GLU A 26 5.90 23.11 -12.89
N GLU A 27 5.06 22.56 -12.01
CA GLU A 27 4.02 23.32 -11.32
C GLU A 27 4.60 24.32 -10.32
N ALA A 28 5.62 23.93 -9.56
CA ALA A 28 6.30 24.82 -8.63
C ALA A 28 6.96 26.03 -9.33
N ARG A 29 7.46 25.83 -10.55
CA ARG A 29 7.99 26.91 -11.35
C ARG A 29 6.90 27.88 -11.80
N ALA A 30 5.74 27.37 -12.20
CA ALA A 30 4.59 28.22 -12.52
C ALA A 30 4.14 29.05 -11.31
N GLU A 31 4.17 28.48 -10.10
CA GLU A 31 3.90 29.20 -8.86
C GLU A 31 4.94 30.32 -8.63
N ALA A 32 6.24 30.01 -8.78
CA ALA A 32 7.32 30.99 -8.64
C ALA A 32 7.22 32.12 -9.70
N ASP A 33 6.92 31.77 -10.96
CA ASP A 33 6.71 32.73 -12.04
C ASP A 33 5.49 33.64 -11.79
N SER A 34 4.52 33.20 -11.02
CA SER A 34 3.38 34.00 -10.55
C SER A 34 3.71 34.92 -9.37
N GLY A 35 4.94 34.86 -8.84
CA GLY A 35 5.45 35.69 -7.75
C GLY A 35 5.35 35.05 -6.36
N ARG A 36 4.98 33.76 -6.27
CA ARG A 36 4.94 33.04 -5.00
C ARG A 36 6.36 32.73 -4.51
N ASP A 37 6.58 32.80 -3.20
CA ASP A 37 7.87 32.44 -2.58
C ASP A 37 8.04 30.92 -2.50
N VAL A 38 8.76 30.34 -3.46
CA VAL A 38 8.94 28.90 -3.65
C VAL A 38 10.36 28.45 -3.35
N VAL A 39 10.52 27.46 -2.50
CA VAL A 39 11.82 26.91 -2.10
C VAL A 39 11.85 25.39 -2.28
N VAL A 40 12.99 24.86 -2.74
CA VAL A 40 13.29 23.43 -2.75
C VAL A 40 13.87 23.04 -1.40
N GLY A 41 13.08 22.39 -0.55
CA GLY A 41 13.52 21.87 0.75
C GLY A 41 14.27 20.55 0.62
N TYR A 42 13.82 19.66 -0.26
CA TYR A 42 14.50 18.41 -0.61
C TYR A 42 14.15 17.94 -2.01
N LEU A 43 15.14 17.58 -2.79
CA LEU A 43 14.98 17.07 -4.14
C LEU A 43 15.91 15.88 -4.38
N GLU A 44 15.37 14.73 -4.80
CA GLU A 44 16.17 13.57 -5.21
C GLU A 44 16.16 13.42 -6.73
N SER A 45 17.17 13.96 -7.37
CA SER A 45 17.27 13.94 -8.84
C SER A 45 17.70 12.59 -9.40
N HIS A 46 18.32 11.73 -8.61
CA HIS A 46 18.98 10.49 -9.06
C HIS A 46 19.93 10.69 -10.25
N GLY A 47 20.47 11.90 -10.42
CA GLY A 47 21.35 12.29 -11.53
C GLY A 47 20.62 12.50 -12.87
N ARG A 48 19.30 12.70 -12.87
CA ARG A 48 18.51 12.96 -14.08
C ARG A 48 18.66 14.42 -14.50
N ALA A 49 19.34 14.66 -15.63
CA ALA A 49 19.61 16.00 -16.14
C ALA A 49 18.32 16.80 -16.41
N GLU A 50 17.28 16.15 -16.94
CA GLU A 50 15.96 16.79 -17.19
C GLU A 50 15.32 17.33 -15.89
N THR A 51 15.45 16.60 -14.76
CA THR A 51 14.94 17.01 -13.45
C THR A 51 15.75 18.16 -12.88
N LEU A 52 17.08 18.09 -12.97
CA LEU A 52 17.98 19.15 -12.51
C LEU A 52 17.74 20.45 -13.25
N ALA A 53 17.61 20.40 -14.58
CA ALA A 53 17.32 21.59 -15.40
C ALA A 53 15.98 22.26 -15.03
N ARG A 54 15.01 21.50 -14.52
CA ARG A 54 13.73 22.06 -14.04
C ARG A 54 13.85 22.74 -12.68
N ALA A 55 14.81 22.32 -11.86
CA ALA A 55 15.08 22.94 -10.56
C ALA A 55 15.95 24.21 -10.68
N GLU A 56 16.65 24.42 -11.82
CA GLU A 56 17.48 25.60 -12.02
C GLU A 56 16.68 26.89 -11.81
N GLY A 57 17.25 27.81 -11.00
CA GLY A 57 16.66 29.10 -10.68
C GLY A 57 15.64 29.09 -9.54
N LEU A 58 15.28 27.92 -8.98
CA LEU A 58 14.56 27.85 -7.71
C LEU A 58 15.55 27.88 -6.56
N GLU A 59 15.25 28.65 -5.50
CA GLU A 59 16.03 28.64 -4.27
C GLU A 59 16.02 27.23 -3.67
N THR A 60 17.17 26.75 -3.20
CA THR A 60 17.30 25.43 -2.60
C THR A 60 17.92 25.52 -1.22
N ILE A 61 17.29 24.95 -0.22
CA ILE A 61 17.87 24.79 1.11
C ILE A 61 18.99 23.74 1.04
N PRO A 62 20.20 24.04 1.51
CA PRO A 62 21.29 23.08 1.54
C PRO A 62 20.93 21.88 2.40
N ARG A 63 21.30 20.67 1.95
CA ARG A 63 21.11 19.46 2.75
C ARG A 63 21.97 19.49 4.00
N ARG A 64 21.42 19.00 5.11
CA ARG A 64 22.12 18.81 6.37
C ARG A 64 23.08 17.63 6.24
N ARG A 65 24.35 17.83 6.58
CA ARG A 65 25.36 16.76 6.59
C ARG A 65 25.44 16.12 7.96
N LEU A 66 25.31 14.81 7.99
CA LEU A 66 25.34 13.98 9.18
C LEU A 66 26.45 12.94 9.04
N THR A 67 26.99 12.49 10.16
CA THR A 67 27.91 11.35 10.17
C THR A 67 27.31 10.23 10.99
N TYR A 68 26.97 9.13 10.34
CA TYR A 68 26.45 7.95 11.03
C TYR A 68 27.40 6.75 10.83
N ARG A 69 27.91 6.21 11.93
CA ARG A 69 28.90 5.11 11.94
C ARG A 69 30.09 5.34 11.00
N GLY A 70 30.58 6.59 10.93
CA GLY A 70 31.70 6.97 10.08
C GLY A 70 31.35 7.21 8.60
N THR A 71 30.10 7.05 8.20
CA THR A 71 29.62 7.32 6.84
C THR A 71 28.95 8.68 6.80
N PRO A 72 29.35 9.60 5.88
CA PRO A 72 28.64 10.84 5.67
C PRO A 72 27.29 10.59 5.00
N LEU A 73 26.23 11.16 5.54
CA LEU A 73 24.89 11.14 5.00
C LEU A 73 24.40 12.57 4.78
N GLU A 74 23.52 12.76 3.83
CA GLU A 74 22.89 14.05 3.54
C GLU A 74 21.37 13.89 3.66
N GLU A 75 20.76 14.72 4.49
CA GLU A 75 19.32 14.74 4.75
C GLU A 75 18.71 16.12 4.54
N MET A 76 17.39 16.17 4.51
CA MET A 76 16.65 17.41 4.51
C MET A 76 16.96 18.22 5.77
N ASP A 77 17.12 19.53 5.63
CA ASP A 77 17.30 20.45 6.74
C ASP A 77 15.95 21.05 7.18
N LEU A 78 15.20 20.29 7.99
CA LEU A 78 13.93 20.74 8.53
C LEU A 78 14.04 22.08 9.29
N PRO A 79 15.01 22.27 10.23
CA PRO A 79 15.20 23.57 10.88
C PRO A 79 15.45 24.70 9.90
N GLY A 80 16.25 24.46 8.85
CA GLY A 80 16.52 25.44 7.79
C GLY A 80 15.27 25.85 7.03
N ILE A 81 14.39 24.89 6.70
CA ILE A 81 13.10 25.17 6.04
C ILE A 81 12.20 26.01 6.95
N LEU A 82 12.05 25.63 8.21
CA LEU A 82 11.24 26.37 9.17
C LEU A 82 11.76 27.79 9.41
N ALA A 83 13.08 27.97 9.50
CA ALA A 83 13.70 29.28 9.67
C ALA A 83 13.54 30.17 8.43
N ARG A 84 13.60 29.60 7.20
CA ARG A 84 13.41 30.32 5.94
C ARG A 84 11.96 30.74 5.73
N HIS A 85 11.01 29.89 6.18
CA HIS A 85 9.57 30.09 6.15
C HIS A 85 9.02 30.53 4.78
N PRO A 86 9.20 29.74 3.71
CA PRO A 86 8.67 30.07 2.38
C PRO A 86 7.13 29.90 2.35
N GLU A 87 6.48 30.46 1.32
CA GLU A 87 5.05 30.21 1.08
C GLU A 87 4.80 28.77 0.55
N LEU A 88 5.75 28.22 -0.23
CA LEU A 88 5.70 26.87 -0.78
C LEU A 88 7.05 26.18 -0.69
N CYS A 89 7.07 24.98 -0.09
CA CYS A 89 8.25 24.12 0.01
C CYS A 89 8.08 22.84 -0.81
N LEU A 90 9.08 22.50 -1.63
CA LEU A 90 9.12 21.24 -2.38
C LEU A 90 9.89 20.20 -1.58
N ILE A 91 9.23 19.09 -1.24
CA ILE A 91 9.82 17.99 -0.47
C ILE A 91 9.56 16.68 -1.21
N ASP A 92 10.54 16.19 -1.96
CA ASP A 92 10.47 14.94 -2.72
C ASP A 92 10.56 13.71 -1.81
N GLU A 93 10.09 12.54 -2.30
CA GLU A 93 10.18 11.24 -1.62
C GLU A 93 9.52 11.19 -0.23
N LEU A 94 8.21 11.43 -0.17
CA LEU A 94 7.40 11.46 1.06
C LEU A 94 7.56 10.21 1.96
N ALA A 95 7.86 9.05 1.38
CA ALA A 95 8.01 7.78 2.09
C ALA A 95 9.42 7.50 2.63
N HIS A 96 10.35 8.42 2.43
CA HIS A 96 11.73 8.23 2.85
C HIS A 96 11.86 7.99 4.37
N THR A 97 12.79 7.10 4.73
CA THR A 97 13.19 6.90 6.12
C THR A 97 14.46 7.70 6.38
N ASN A 98 14.36 8.72 7.19
CA ASN A 98 15.43 9.64 7.49
C ASN A 98 16.62 8.96 8.18
N ALA A 99 17.81 9.52 8.02
CA ALA A 99 19.00 9.04 8.74
C ALA A 99 18.85 9.23 10.25
N PRO A 100 19.41 8.33 11.07
CA PRO A 100 19.41 8.51 12.52
C PRO A 100 20.11 9.80 12.95
N GLY A 101 19.48 10.55 13.85
CA GLY A 101 20.03 11.79 14.40
C GLY A 101 19.43 13.07 13.84
N VAL A 102 18.39 12.97 13.01
CA VAL A 102 17.49 14.07 12.67
C VAL A 102 16.22 14.06 13.54
N GLU A 103 15.36 15.04 13.38
CA GLU A 103 14.20 15.32 14.24
C GLU A 103 13.17 14.21 14.22
N HIS A 104 12.86 13.63 13.05
CA HIS A 104 11.88 12.57 12.87
C HIS A 104 12.47 11.37 12.15
N GLU A 105 11.89 10.18 12.39
CA GLU A 105 12.30 8.95 11.69
C GLU A 105 11.83 8.93 10.23
N LYS A 106 10.70 9.58 9.93
CA LYS A 106 10.05 9.56 8.62
C LYS A 106 9.88 10.94 8.03
N ARG A 107 10.10 11.08 6.74
CA ARG A 107 9.93 12.34 6.03
C ARG A 107 8.51 12.87 6.04
N TYR A 108 7.49 12.02 6.03
CA TYR A 108 6.11 12.49 6.15
C TYR A 108 5.82 13.17 7.49
N GLU A 109 6.59 12.86 8.55
CA GLU A 109 6.49 13.54 9.85
C GLU A 109 7.11 14.94 9.78
N ASP A 110 8.25 15.07 9.06
CA ASP A 110 8.84 16.38 8.76
C ASP A 110 7.89 17.24 7.95
N VAL A 111 7.26 16.65 6.91
CA VAL A 111 6.25 17.35 6.08
C VAL A 111 5.08 17.83 6.94
N ARG A 112 4.59 17.00 7.87
CA ARG A 112 3.55 17.43 8.81
C ARG A 112 3.98 18.64 9.64
N THR A 113 5.21 18.66 10.15
CA THR A 113 5.75 19.80 10.91
C THR A 113 5.84 21.06 10.06
N VAL A 114 6.23 20.95 8.78
CA VAL A 114 6.27 22.08 7.84
C VAL A 114 4.86 22.63 7.59
N LEU A 115 3.87 21.75 7.39
CA LEU A 115 2.47 22.14 7.22
C LEU A 115 1.89 22.82 8.48
N GLU A 116 2.21 22.29 9.68
CA GLU A 116 1.81 22.87 10.97
C GLU A 116 2.39 24.28 11.18
N ALA A 117 3.52 24.58 10.53
CA ALA A 117 4.09 25.93 10.51
C ALA A 117 3.42 26.89 9.50
N GLY A 118 2.36 26.46 8.80
CA GLY A 118 1.65 27.28 7.83
C GLY A 118 2.30 27.34 6.43
N ILE A 119 3.27 26.48 6.15
CA ILE A 119 3.99 26.40 4.87
C ILE A 119 3.33 25.37 3.98
N ASP A 120 2.97 25.72 2.75
CA ASP A 120 2.45 24.77 1.77
C ASP A 120 3.54 23.81 1.31
N VAL A 121 3.16 22.55 1.03
CA VAL A 121 4.09 21.52 0.60
C VAL A 121 3.62 20.83 -0.67
N PHE A 122 4.51 20.75 -1.66
CA PHE A 122 4.41 19.80 -2.77
C PHE A 122 5.32 18.62 -2.50
N SER A 123 4.78 17.40 -2.61
CA SER A 123 5.56 16.17 -2.36
C SER A 123 5.24 15.07 -3.37
N THR A 124 6.08 14.03 -3.41
CA THR A 124 5.90 12.90 -4.34
C THR A 124 5.86 11.58 -3.58
N VAL A 125 5.07 10.63 -4.12
CA VAL A 125 5.04 9.26 -3.60
C VAL A 125 4.76 8.24 -4.72
N ASN A 126 5.29 7.02 -4.61
CA ASN A 126 4.84 5.90 -5.45
C ASN A 126 3.75 5.11 -4.69
N VAL A 127 2.77 4.61 -5.42
CA VAL A 127 1.67 3.80 -4.85
C VAL A 127 2.16 2.61 -4.02
N GLN A 128 3.33 2.07 -4.36
CA GLN A 128 3.93 0.94 -3.63
C GLN A 128 4.33 1.25 -2.18
N HIS A 129 4.46 2.53 -1.83
CA HIS A 129 4.82 2.97 -0.48
C HIS A 129 3.62 3.15 0.46
N LEU A 130 2.38 2.97 -0.03
CA LEU A 130 1.20 3.00 0.83
C LEU A 130 1.11 1.72 1.66
N GLU A 131 0.95 1.87 2.97
CA GLU A 131 0.99 0.75 3.91
C GLU A 131 -0.08 -0.30 3.61
N SER A 132 -1.32 0.12 3.29
CA SER A 132 -2.41 -0.80 2.96
C SER A 132 -2.14 -1.66 1.73
N LEU A 133 -1.27 -1.20 0.82
CA LEU A 133 -0.94 -1.86 -0.44
C LEU A 133 0.32 -2.73 -0.38
N ASN A 134 1.09 -2.70 0.72
CA ASN A 134 2.38 -3.38 0.85
C ASN A 134 2.31 -4.86 0.48
N ASP A 135 1.33 -5.61 1.02
CA ASP A 135 1.17 -7.03 0.71
C ASP A 135 0.80 -7.29 -0.75
N GLN A 136 -0.03 -6.44 -1.34
CA GLN A 136 -0.43 -6.56 -2.75
C GLN A 136 0.77 -6.29 -3.67
N VAL A 137 1.56 -5.26 -3.37
CA VAL A 137 2.78 -4.94 -4.10
C VAL A 137 3.81 -6.07 -3.98
N ALA A 138 4.00 -6.62 -2.77
CA ALA A 138 4.91 -7.75 -2.57
C ALA A 138 4.49 -9.00 -3.37
N GLN A 139 3.18 -9.26 -3.50
CA GLN A 139 2.66 -10.37 -4.32
C GLN A 139 2.86 -10.13 -5.82
N LEU A 140 2.66 -8.90 -6.29
CA LEU A 140 2.78 -8.55 -7.70
C LEU A 140 4.24 -8.52 -8.17
N THR A 141 5.13 -7.95 -7.34
CA THR A 141 6.51 -7.67 -7.74
C THR A 141 7.53 -8.65 -7.20
N GLY A 142 7.16 -9.48 -6.22
CA GLY A 142 8.07 -10.34 -5.48
C GLY A 142 8.97 -9.58 -4.48
N ALA A 143 8.84 -8.27 -4.36
CA ALA A 143 9.66 -7.42 -3.50
C ALA A 143 8.83 -6.82 -2.36
N LYS A 144 9.28 -6.98 -1.12
CA LYS A 144 8.69 -6.30 0.03
C LYS A 144 9.24 -4.88 0.11
N VAL A 145 8.35 -3.89 0.04
CA VAL A 145 8.71 -2.49 0.23
C VAL A 145 8.92 -2.22 1.71
N ARG A 146 10.06 -1.63 2.07
CA ARG A 146 10.41 -1.34 3.47
C ARG A 146 10.01 0.06 3.90
N GLU A 147 10.07 0.99 2.97
CA GLU A 147 9.69 2.39 3.20
C GLU A 147 8.22 2.55 2.87
N THR A 148 7.39 2.72 3.89
CA THR A 148 5.95 2.90 3.76
C THR A 148 5.50 4.15 4.49
N ILE A 149 4.37 4.70 4.05
CA ILE A 149 3.64 5.76 4.74
C ILE A 149 2.25 5.26 5.11
N PRO A 150 1.70 5.71 6.24
CA PRO A 150 0.29 5.50 6.55
C PRO A 150 -0.61 6.08 5.45
N ASP A 151 -1.69 5.39 5.13
CA ASP A 151 -2.64 5.84 4.09
C ASP A 151 -3.31 7.17 4.48
N GLU A 152 -3.43 7.43 5.78
CA GLU A 152 -3.92 8.70 6.33
C GLU A 152 -3.13 9.92 5.85
N VAL A 153 -1.82 9.76 5.57
CA VAL A 153 -0.97 10.84 5.05
C VAL A 153 -1.45 11.27 3.66
N LEU A 154 -1.84 10.31 2.81
CA LEU A 154 -2.39 10.59 1.49
C LEU A 154 -3.81 11.15 1.60
N SER A 155 -4.65 10.57 2.45
CA SER A 155 -6.02 11.06 2.69
C SER A 155 -6.05 12.47 3.26
N ALA A 156 -5.05 12.85 4.08
CA ALA A 156 -4.88 14.19 4.62
C ALA A 156 -4.32 15.23 3.61
N ALA A 157 -3.89 14.80 2.42
CA ALA A 157 -3.45 15.72 1.37
C ALA A 157 -4.65 16.53 0.87
N ASP A 158 -4.45 17.82 0.62
CA ASP A 158 -5.51 18.69 0.11
C ASP A 158 -5.73 18.46 -1.39
N GLU A 159 -4.66 18.14 -2.12
CA GLU A 159 -4.70 17.82 -3.54
C GLU A 159 -3.84 16.61 -3.87
N ILE A 160 -4.35 15.71 -4.71
CA ILE A 160 -3.63 14.55 -5.21
C ILE A 160 -3.58 14.62 -6.73
N VAL A 161 -2.38 14.60 -7.29
CA VAL A 161 -2.12 14.61 -8.73
C VAL A 161 -1.61 13.25 -9.16
N LEU A 162 -2.39 12.50 -9.92
CA LEU A 162 -1.95 11.23 -10.49
C LEU A 162 -1.09 11.46 -11.72
N ILE A 163 0.15 11.01 -11.67
CA ILE A 163 1.05 10.97 -12.85
C ILE A 163 0.89 9.61 -13.51
N ASP A 164 0.07 9.60 -14.56
CA ASP A 164 -0.21 8.38 -15.32
C ASP A 164 0.71 8.27 -16.54
N LEU A 165 1.31 7.10 -16.68
CA LEU A 165 2.14 6.72 -17.82
C LEU A 165 1.87 5.24 -18.13
N THR A 166 1.80 4.87 -19.42
CA THR A 166 1.61 3.46 -19.76
C THR A 166 2.85 2.64 -19.41
N PRO A 167 2.69 1.34 -19.08
CA PRO A 167 3.80 0.44 -18.80
C PRO A 167 4.86 0.45 -19.92
N GLU A 168 4.44 0.43 -21.17
CA GLU A 168 5.29 0.43 -22.36
C GLU A 168 6.12 1.72 -22.45
N ALA A 169 5.50 2.88 -22.21
CA ALA A 169 6.17 4.17 -22.20
C ALA A 169 7.20 4.27 -21.07
N LEU A 170 6.89 3.73 -19.88
CA LEU A 170 7.84 3.69 -18.76
C LEU A 170 9.02 2.77 -19.08
N ILE A 171 8.79 1.59 -19.68
CA ILE A 171 9.87 0.68 -20.12
C ILE A 171 10.73 1.34 -21.19
N ALA A 172 10.14 2.07 -22.14
CA ALA A 172 10.89 2.81 -23.15
C ALA A 172 11.79 3.89 -22.50
N ARG A 173 11.30 4.63 -21.52
CA ARG A 173 12.09 5.59 -20.72
C ARG A 173 13.23 4.90 -19.96
N LEU A 174 12.96 3.72 -19.38
CA LEU A 174 13.97 2.95 -18.66
C LEU A 174 15.08 2.48 -19.60
N ARG A 175 14.74 1.95 -20.78
CA ARG A 175 15.71 1.53 -21.82
C ARG A 175 16.53 2.70 -22.35
N ALA A 176 15.95 3.89 -22.42
CA ALA A 176 16.64 5.13 -22.82
C ALA A 176 17.54 5.72 -21.71
N GLY A 177 17.69 5.03 -20.57
CA GLY A 177 18.53 5.50 -19.45
C GLY A 177 17.94 6.70 -18.67
N LYS A 178 16.66 7.04 -18.90
CA LYS A 178 15.99 8.20 -18.26
C LYS A 178 15.50 7.92 -16.84
N VAL A 179 15.53 6.67 -16.37
CA VAL A 179 15.07 6.24 -15.04
C VAL A 179 16.22 5.81 -14.17
N TYR A 180 17.04 4.90 -14.67
CA TYR A 180 18.25 4.39 -14.03
C TYR A 180 19.45 4.49 -14.97
N ARG A 181 20.64 4.44 -14.40
CA ARG A 181 21.88 4.32 -15.18
C ARG A 181 21.86 3.05 -16.03
N PRO A 182 22.46 3.05 -17.25
CA PRO A 182 22.38 1.94 -18.20
C PRO A 182 22.73 0.58 -17.59
N GLU A 183 23.70 0.53 -16.66
CA GLU A 183 24.17 -0.70 -16.01
C GLU A 183 23.09 -1.38 -15.15
N ARG A 184 22.14 -0.60 -14.62
CA ARG A 184 21.05 -1.10 -13.77
C ARG A 184 19.79 -1.49 -14.55
N VAL A 185 19.68 -1.09 -15.81
CA VAL A 185 18.48 -1.29 -16.63
C VAL A 185 18.15 -2.78 -16.82
N PRO A 186 19.10 -3.68 -17.16
CA PRO A 186 18.78 -5.10 -17.34
C PRO A 186 18.21 -5.75 -16.06
N ALA A 187 18.81 -5.46 -14.91
CA ALA A 187 18.34 -5.99 -13.63
C ALA A 187 16.94 -5.45 -13.28
N ALA A 188 16.66 -4.19 -13.54
CA ALA A 188 15.36 -3.58 -13.31
C ALA A 188 14.26 -4.20 -14.17
N LEU A 189 14.52 -4.43 -15.48
CA LEU A 189 13.59 -5.06 -16.42
C LEU A 189 13.28 -6.52 -16.06
N ASN A 190 14.25 -7.25 -15.54
CA ASN A 190 14.06 -8.66 -15.15
C ASN A 190 13.30 -8.84 -13.83
N ASN A 191 13.19 -7.80 -13.02
CA ASN A 191 12.57 -7.86 -11.71
C ASN A 191 11.28 -7.00 -11.64
N PHE A 192 11.39 -5.77 -11.17
CA PHE A 192 10.25 -4.91 -10.88
C PHE A 192 9.54 -4.39 -12.14
N PHE A 193 10.30 -3.99 -13.20
CA PHE A 193 9.78 -3.31 -14.39
C PHE A 193 9.28 -4.29 -15.46
N LYS A 194 8.49 -5.29 -15.07
CA LYS A 194 7.75 -6.14 -16.00
C LYS A 194 6.43 -5.49 -16.37
N ILE A 195 5.97 -5.67 -17.61
CA ILE A 195 4.71 -5.06 -18.10
C ILE A 195 3.54 -5.41 -17.17
N GLU A 196 3.44 -6.68 -16.77
CA GLU A 196 2.36 -7.19 -15.92
C GLU A 196 2.36 -6.51 -14.55
N ASN A 197 3.55 -6.35 -13.93
CA ASN A 197 3.71 -5.69 -12.64
C ASN A 197 3.30 -4.21 -12.75
N LEU A 198 3.80 -3.53 -13.77
CA LEU A 198 3.52 -2.10 -13.99
C LEU A 198 2.05 -1.85 -14.31
N ALA A 199 1.42 -2.72 -15.11
CA ALA A 199 -0.02 -2.62 -15.39
C ALA A 199 -0.85 -2.76 -14.11
N ALA A 200 -0.53 -3.74 -13.26
CA ALA A 200 -1.21 -3.94 -11.99
C ALA A 200 -0.97 -2.78 -11.00
N LEU A 201 0.26 -2.26 -10.93
CA LEU A 201 0.57 -1.08 -10.08
C LEU A 201 -0.14 0.19 -10.60
N ARG A 202 -0.26 0.36 -11.92
CA ARG A 202 -1.01 1.46 -12.53
C ARG A 202 -2.49 1.37 -12.18
N GLU A 203 -3.11 0.20 -12.33
CA GLU A 203 -4.50 -0.02 -11.94
C GLU A 203 -4.70 0.28 -10.43
N THR A 204 -3.76 -0.17 -9.60
CA THR A 204 -3.79 0.09 -8.17
C THR A 204 -3.70 1.60 -7.85
N ALA A 205 -2.82 2.34 -8.54
CA ALA A 205 -2.69 3.79 -8.37
C ALA A 205 -3.96 4.55 -8.78
N LEU A 206 -4.55 4.18 -9.93
CA LEU A 206 -5.81 4.75 -10.41
C LEU A 206 -6.95 4.52 -9.43
N ARG A 207 -7.06 3.30 -8.90
CA ARG A 207 -8.08 2.93 -7.91
C ARG A 207 -7.91 3.70 -6.61
N GLN A 208 -6.68 3.79 -6.11
CA GLN A 208 -6.40 4.51 -4.87
C GLN A 208 -6.79 5.98 -4.96
N VAL A 209 -6.41 6.66 -6.05
CA VAL A 209 -6.78 8.08 -6.23
C VAL A 209 -8.29 8.25 -6.37
N ALA A 210 -8.99 7.34 -7.06
CA ALA A 210 -10.44 7.38 -7.16
C ALA A 210 -11.12 7.19 -5.79
N GLU A 211 -10.63 6.24 -4.97
CA GLU A 211 -11.11 6.01 -3.60
C GLU A 211 -10.90 7.26 -2.71
N ASP A 212 -9.73 7.90 -2.79
CA ASP A 212 -9.43 9.12 -2.01
C ASP A 212 -10.30 10.33 -2.45
N VAL A 213 -10.56 10.47 -3.75
CA VAL A 213 -11.46 11.53 -4.27
C VAL A 213 -12.89 11.32 -3.79
N GLU A 214 -13.37 10.09 -3.78
CA GLU A 214 -14.71 9.75 -3.31
C GLU A 214 -14.88 10.03 -1.81
N ILE A 215 -13.90 9.64 -0.99
CA ILE A 215 -13.87 9.94 0.45
C ILE A 215 -13.91 11.46 0.69
N LYS A 216 -13.08 12.23 -0.03
CA LYS A 216 -13.06 13.70 0.12
C LYS A 216 -14.38 14.34 -0.30
N ARG A 217 -15.06 13.79 -1.31
CA ARG A 217 -16.37 14.25 -1.73
C ARG A 217 -17.42 14.03 -0.65
N LEU A 218 -17.43 12.83 -0.03
CA LEU A 218 -18.35 12.49 1.05
C LEU A 218 -18.13 13.36 2.30
N VAL A 219 -16.89 13.72 2.59
CA VAL A 219 -16.55 14.61 3.72
C VAL A 219 -16.90 16.07 3.44
N ARG A 220 -16.80 16.53 2.17
CA ARG A 220 -17.11 17.91 1.77
C ARG A 220 -18.60 18.18 1.57
N GLU A 221 -19.40 17.16 1.25
CA GLU A 221 -20.85 17.25 1.24
C GLU A 221 -21.35 16.69 2.59
N PRO A 222 -21.48 17.51 3.65
CA PRO A 222 -22.16 17.06 4.85
C PRO A 222 -23.57 16.69 4.41
N GLY A 223 -23.94 15.45 4.64
CA GLY A 223 -25.31 15.00 4.43
C GLY A 223 -26.29 15.98 5.04
N PRO A 224 -27.55 16.05 4.57
CA PRO A 224 -28.49 17.08 4.94
C PRO A 224 -28.49 17.27 6.47
N ALA A 225 -28.24 18.48 6.90
CA ALA A 225 -28.16 18.81 8.32
C ALA A 225 -29.40 18.26 9.02
N LEU A 226 -29.20 17.38 9.99
CA LEU A 226 -30.28 16.86 10.84
C LEU A 226 -31.15 18.03 11.30
N ARG A 227 -32.36 18.15 10.74
CA ARG A 227 -33.36 19.10 11.24
C ARG A 227 -33.66 18.71 12.67
N ARG A 228 -33.50 19.66 13.59
CA ARG A 228 -33.85 19.52 14.97
C ARG A 228 -35.17 20.23 15.22
N ASP A 229 -36.00 19.69 16.11
CA ASP A 229 -37.19 20.38 16.61
C ASP A 229 -36.80 21.56 17.53
N GLU A 230 -37.78 22.30 18.00
CA GLU A 230 -37.57 23.44 18.88
C GLU A 230 -36.98 23.03 20.26
N GLU A 231 -36.96 21.75 20.58
CA GLU A 231 -36.42 21.17 21.80
C GLU A 231 -35.01 20.57 21.58
N GLY A 232 -34.45 20.66 20.35
CA GLY A 232 -33.10 20.20 19.97
C GLY A 232 -32.98 18.71 19.71
N LEU A 233 -34.11 17.96 19.69
CA LEU A 233 -34.17 16.56 19.32
C LEU A 233 -34.15 16.35 17.80
N PRO A 234 -33.44 15.34 17.28
CA PRO A 234 -33.44 15.05 15.85
C PRO A 234 -34.84 14.63 15.39
N LEU A 235 -35.41 15.36 14.42
CA LEU A 235 -36.65 15.00 13.77
C LEU A 235 -36.45 13.72 12.96
N PRO A 236 -37.34 12.73 13.00
CA PRO A 236 -37.27 11.59 12.12
C PRO A 236 -37.48 12.07 10.68
N GLU A 237 -36.56 11.71 9.78
CA GLU A 237 -36.70 11.96 8.34
C GLU A 237 -37.88 11.12 7.81
N GLU A 238 -38.89 11.77 7.31
CA GLU A 238 -39.94 11.09 6.55
C GLU A 238 -39.36 10.68 5.17
N GLY A 239 -39.05 9.39 5.01
CA GLY A 239 -39.09 8.70 3.71
C GLY A 239 -37.82 8.64 2.87
N GLY A 240 -36.61 8.86 3.41
CA GLY A 240 -35.36 8.46 2.74
C GLY A 240 -34.83 7.13 3.31
N PRO A 241 -34.15 6.26 2.52
CA PRO A 241 -33.45 5.13 3.11
C PRO A 241 -32.39 5.69 4.07
N GLN A 242 -32.55 5.44 5.38
CA GLN A 242 -31.49 5.72 6.36
C GLN A 242 -30.26 4.95 5.89
N ALA A 243 -29.20 5.66 5.50
CA ALA A 243 -27.90 5.06 5.33
C ALA A 243 -27.52 4.47 6.69
N ILE A 244 -27.67 3.16 6.84
CA ILE A 244 -27.18 2.45 8.02
C ILE A 244 -25.65 2.66 7.98
N ALA A 245 -25.12 3.39 8.97
CA ALA A 245 -23.68 3.57 9.08
C ALA A 245 -23.04 2.18 9.15
N GLU A 246 -22.31 1.82 8.11
CA GLU A 246 -21.66 0.52 8.01
C GLU A 246 -20.61 0.37 9.11
N ARG A 247 -20.54 -0.79 9.74
CA ARG A 247 -19.55 -1.11 10.78
C ARG A 247 -18.87 -2.43 10.48
N LEU A 248 -17.56 -2.39 10.36
CA LEU A 248 -16.74 -3.55 10.04
C LEU A 248 -16.04 -4.09 11.28
N LEU A 249 -16.05 -5.43 11.42
CA LEU A 249 -15.24 -6.14 12.41
C LEU A 249 -14.30 -7.10 11.69
N ALA A 250 -12.99 -6.92 11.82
CA ALA A 250 -11.98 -7.84 11.34
C ALA A 250 -11.54 -8.79 12.46
N ILE A 251 -11.76 -10.09 12.30
CA ILE A 251 -11.34 -11.11 13.27
C ILE A 251 -10.00 -11.66 12.81
N VAL A 252 -8.99 -11.55 13.67
CA VAL A 252 -7.61 -11.95 13.40
C VAL A 252 -7.06 -12.88 14.47
N GLY A 253 -6.15 -13.76 14.06
CA GLY A 253 -5.40 -14.64 14.98
C GLY A 253 -3.95 -14.18 15.13
N LEU A 254 -3.14 -14.94 15.85
CA LEU A 254 -1.68 -14.75 15.94
C LEU A 254 -0.95 -15.47 14.79
N THR A 255 -1.37 -15.20 13.55
CA THR A 255 -0.83 -15.80 12.33
C THR A 255 -0.17 -14.75 11.45
N GLY A 256 0.72 -15.15 10.54
CA GLY A 256 1.32 -14.25 9.56
C GLY A 256 0.35 -13.65 8.53
N GLU A 257 -0.92 -14.06 8.55
CA GLU A 257 -1.96 -13.57 7.65
C GLU A 257 -2.78 -12.41 8.25
N SER A 258 -2.68 -12.19 9.55
CA SER A 258 -3.51 -11.24 10.28
C SER A 258 -3.32 -9.80 9.80
N GLU A 259 -2.09 -9.40 9.51
CA GLU A 259 -1.80 -8.08 8.93
C GLU A 259 -2.52 -7.86 7.60
N ARG A 260 -2.55 -8.90 6.74
CA ARG A 260 -3.25 -8.84 5.45
C ARG A 260 -4.76 -8.68 5.62
N VAL A 261 -5.34 -9.39 6.60
CA VAL A 261 -6.77 -9.28 6.93
C VAL A 261 -7.07 -7.84 7.38
N ILE A 262 -6.27 -7.27 8.28
CA ILE A 262 -6.42 -5.89 8.75
C ILE A 262 -6.35 -4.89 7.59
N ARG A 263 -5.31 -4.95 6.75
CA ARG A 263 -5.17 -4.05 5.60
C ARG A 263 -6.33 -4.19 4.61
N ARG A 264 -6.84 -5.42 4.42
CA ARG A 264 -7.99 -5.65 3.55
C ARG A 264 -9.28 -5.11 4.15
N ALA A 265 -9.48 -5.30 5.45
CA ALA A 265 -10.62 -4.77 6.19
C ALA A 265 -10.61 -3.24 6.18
N TRP A 266 -9.45 -2.64 6.41
CA TRP A 266 -9.27 -1.20 6.37
C TRP A 266 -9.67 -0.61 5.00
N ARG A 267 -9.18 -1.17 3.89
CA ARG A 267 -9.60 -0.74 2.55
C ARG A 267 -11.10 -0.93 2.30
N SER A 268 -11.71 -1.96 2.87
CA SER A 268 -13.15 -2.16 2.76
C SER A 268 -13.91 -1.11 3.59
N ALA A 269 -13.43 -0.78 4.78
CA ALA A 269 -14.00 0.24 5.64
C ALA A 269 -13.93 1.62 4.98
N GLN A 270 -12.77 1.97 4.39
CA GLN A 270 -12.63 3.23 3.65
C GLN A 270 -13.62 3.34 2.47
N ARG A 271 -13.83 2.25 1.72
CA ARG A 271 -14.79 2.26 0.60
C ARG A 271 -16.25 2.36 1.00
N LEU A 272 -16.58 1.90 2.20
CA LEU A 272 -17.94 1.89 2.73
C LEU A 272 -18.22 3.07 3.66
N ASP A 273 -17.22 3.95 3.83
CA ASP A 273 -17.25 5.03 4.84
C ASP A 273 -17.66 4.49 6.22
N ALA A 274 -17.01 3.40 6.64
CA ALA A 274 -17.41 2.59 7.77
C ALA A 274 -16.37 2.61 8.88
N GLU A 275 -16.81 2.55 10.13
CA GLU A 275 -15.92 2.30 11.27
C GLU A 275 -15.36 0.87 11.20
N LEU A 276 -14.07 0.70 11.50
CA LEU A 276 -13.40 -0.59 11.58
C LEU A 276 -12.86 -0.84 12.99
N ASP A 277 -13.29 -1.95 13.57
CA ASP A 277 -12.65 -2.55 14.75
C ASP A 277 -11.93 -3.85 14.34
N VAL A 278 -10.79 -4.11 14.96
CA VAL A 278 -10.03 -5.36 14.81
C VAL A 278 -10.12 -6.15 16.10
N LEU A 279 -10.54 -7.41 16.02
CA LEU A 279 -10.68 -8.31 17.17
C LEU A 279 -9.64 -9.41 17.14
N LEU A 280 -8.88 -9.55 18.21
CA LEU A 280 -8.02 -10.67 18.52
C LEU A 280 -8.56 -11.40 19.75
N VAL A 281 -8.95 -12.66 19.62
CA VAL A 281 -9.41 -13.49 20.76
C VAL A 281 -8.26 -14.34 21.28
N ARG A 282 -8.05 -14.32 22.59
CA ARG A 282 -7.03 -15.12 23.29
C ARG A 282 -7.67 -16.12 24.23
N THR A 283 -7.07 -17.30 24.35
CA THR A 283 -7.52 -18.30 25.34
C THR A 283 -7.15 -17.83 26.76
N PRO A 284 -8.10 -17.80 27.70
CA PRO A 284 -7.85 -17.41 29.09
C PRO A 284 -6.80 -18.31 29.76
N GLY A 285 -6.00 -17.72 30.65
CA GLY A 285 -5.03 -18.47 31.46
C GLY A 285 -3.82 -19.02 30.71
N ARG A 286 -3.71 -18.85 29.39
CA ARG A 286 -2.54 -19.20 28.61
C ARG A 286 -1.58 -18.01 28.53
N PRO A 287 -0.41 -18.05 29.16
CA PRO A 287 0.57 -16.98 29.05
C PRO A 287 1.04 -16.84 27.60
N ALA A 288 1.10 -15.60 27.11
CA ALA A 288 1.60 -15.33 25.76
C ALA A 288 3.08 -15.74 25.66
N SER A 289 3.41 -16.54 24.66
CA SER A 289 4.81 -16.86 24.33
C SER A 289 5.57 -15.57 23.91
N PRO A 290 6.92 -15.57 23.91
CA PRO A 290 7.67 -14.44 23.38
C PRO A 290 7.26 -14.08 21.94
N ASP A 291 7.01 -15.08 21.08
CA ASP A 291 6.57 -14.90 19.69
C ASP A 291 5.16 -14.31 19.63
N ASP A 292 4.23 -14.77 20.50
CA ASP A 292 2.88 -14.20 20.56
C ASP A 292 2.91 -12.72 20.96
N ARG A 293 3.78 -12.36 21.93
CA ARG A 293 3.95 -10.94 22.33
C ARG A 293 4.50 -10.09 21.20
N GLY A 294 5.49 -10.59 20.46
CA GLY A 294 6.02 -9.92 19.29
C GLY A 294 4.94 -9.65 18.24
N ARG A 295 4.13 -10.67 17.92
CA ARG A 295 3.02 -10.55 16.96
C ARG A 295 1.92 -9.60 17.41
N ILE A 296 1.55 -9.63 18.70
CA ILE A 296 0.56 -8.68 19.24
C ILE A 296 1.07 -7.24 19.09
N GLU A 297 2.35 -7.01 19.32
CA GLU A 297 2.93 -5.68 19.18
C GLU A 297 3.02 -5.20 17.72
N GLU A 298 3.26 -6.12 16.79
CA GLU A 298 3.17 -5.85 15.35
C GLU A 298 1.74 -5.46 14.94
N LEU A 299 0.73 -6.20 15.41
CA LEU A 299 -0.67 -5.90 15.14
C LEU A 299 -1.11 -4.55 15.75
N ARG A 300 -0.62 -4.22 16.97
CA ARG A 300 -0.89 -2.91 17.60
C ARG A 300 -0.32 -1.76 16.80
N ARG A 301 0.94 -1.89 16.34
CA ARG A 301 1.59 -0.89 15.50
C ARG A 301 0.84 -0.69 14.19
N LEU A 302 0.46 -1.80 13.53
CA LEU A 302 -0.30 -1.72 12.28
C LEU A 302 -1.67 -1.08 12.50
N ALA A 303 -2.41 -1.47 13.55
CA ALA A 303 -3.70 -0.87 13.87
C ALA A 303 -3.58 0.64 14.15
N ALA A 304 -2.55 1.05 14.90
CA ALA A 304 -2.27 2.47 15.16
C ALA A 304 -1.93 3.24 13.87
N MET A 305 -1.11 2.65 12.97
CA MET A 305 -0.78 3.27 11.68
C MET A 305 -1.99 3.45 10.76
N LEU A 306 -2.97 2.54 10.84
CA LEU A 306 -4.19 2.60 10.04
C LEU A 306 -5.34 3.34 10.73
N GLY A 307 -5.12 3.91 11.94
CA GLY A 307 -6.13 4.63 12.69
C GLY A 307 -7.28 3.74 13.19
N VAL A 308 -7.06 2.41 13.30
CA VAL A 308 -8.11 1.45 13.69
C VAL A 308 -7.93 0.93 15.11
N ARG A 309 -9.04 0.59 15.75
CA ARG A 309 -9.02 0.10 17.13
C ARG A 309 -8.76 -1.40 17.18
N LEU A 310 -7.65 -1.84 17.81
CA LEU A 310 -7.39 -3.24 18.10
C LEU A 310 -7.98 -3.61 19.47
N ARG A 311 -8.95 -4.52 19.48
CA ARG A 311 -9.56 -5.13 20.67
C ARG A 311 -8.90 -6.48 20.92
N ILE A 312 -8.48 -6.72 22.15
CA ILE A 312 -7.94 -8.02 22.56
C ILE A 312 -8.87 -8.54 23.66
N GLU A 313 -9.62 -9.58 23.33
CA GLU A 313 -10.58 -10.18 24.22
C GLU A 313 -10.11 -11.58 24.67
N GLU A 314 -10.50 -12.02 25.84
CA GLU A 314 -10.20 -13.36 26.34
C GLU A 314 -11.45 -14.24 26.31
N GLY A 315 -11.33 -15.46 25.75
CA GLY A 315 -12.41 -16.44 25.72
C GLY A 315 -11.95 -17.79 25.23
N GLU A 316 -12.56 -18.86 25.76
CA GLU A 316 -12.27 -20.24 25.33
C GLU A 316 -12.85 -20.53 23.95
N ASP A 317 -13.93 -19.82 23.61
CA ASP A 317 -14.68 -19.97 22.36
C ASP A 317 -14.57 -18.71 21.52
N GLU A 318 -13.70 -18.73 20.53
CA GLU A 318 -13.44 -17.62 19.60
C GLU A 318 -14.71 -17.16 18.87
N ALA A 319 -15.54 -18.10 18.41
CA ALA A 319 -16.76 -17.78 17.69
C ALA A 319 -17.78 -17.08 18.60
N ALA A 320 -17.95 -17.55 19.84
CA ALA A 320 -18.86 -16.92 20.80
C ALA A 320 -18.44 -15.49 21.14
N VAL A 321 -17.14 -15.25 21.37
CA VAL A 321 -16.59 -13.91 21.63
C VAL A 321 -16.77 -13.01 20.42
N ALA A 322 -16.46 -13.51 19.21
CA ALA A 322 -16.61 -12.75 17.99
C ALA A 322 -18.07 -12.33 17.70
N ILE A 323 -19.02 -13.25 17.91
CA ILE A 323 -20.45 -12.98 17.76
C ILE A 323 -20.92 -11.94 18.78
N ALA A 324 -20.51 -12.08 20.05
CA ALA A 324 -20.87 -11.13 21.09
C ALA A 324 -20.31 -9.73 20.79
N THR A 325 -19.05 -9.64 20.37
CA THR A 325 -18.39 -8.37 20.00
C THR A 325 -19.06 -7.74 18.77
N ALA A 326 -19.34 -8.52 17.72
CA ALA A 326 -20.01 -8.03 16.52
C ALA A 326 -21.40 -7.45 16.84
N ARG A 327 -22.18 -8.13 17.69
CA ARG A 327 -23.48 -7.65 18.15
C ARG A 327 -23.39 -6.38 18.99
N THR A 328 -22.44 -6.33 19.92
CA THR A 328 -22.23 -5.15 20.79
C THR A 328 -21.82 -3.92 19.98
N LEU A 329 -21.01 -4.11 18.93
CA LEU A 329 -20.60 -3.03 18.05
C LEU A 329 -21.66 -2.69 16.99
N GLY A 330 -22.69 -3.50 16.81
CA GLY A 330 -23.65 -3.34 15.71
C GLY A 330 -22.99 -3.53 14.35
N SER A 331 -22.04 -4.48 14.24
CA SER A 331 -21.30 -4.70 12.99
C SER A 331 -22.24 -5.19 11.89
N THR A 332 -22.13 -4.57 10.70
CA THR A 332 -22.86 -4.96 9.48
C THR A 332 -22.01 -5.88 8.60
N TYR A 333 -20.67 -5.83 8.77
CA TYR A 333 -19.71 -6.66 8.07
C TYR A 333 -18.72 -7.31 9.02
N VAL A 334 -18.43 -8.61 8.80
CA VAL A 334 -17.36 -9.34 9.49
C VAL A 334 -16.35 -9.86 8.47
N LEU A 335 -15.07 -9.56 8.66
CA LEU A 335 -13.97 -10.08 7.83
C LEU A 335 -13.14 -11.08 8.63
N ILE A 336 -12.87 -12.24 8.03
CA ILE A 336 -12.01 -13.28 8.61
C ILE A 336 -10.92 -13.69 7.62
N GLY A 337 -9.78 -14.15 8.11
CA GLY A 337 -8.77 -14.83 7.31
C GLY A 337 -9.26 -16.19 6.83
N THR A 338 -8.53 -16.80 5.89
CA THR A 338 -8.81 -18.18 5.46
C THR A 338 -8.62 -19.13 6.66
N PRO A 339 -9.66 -19.90 7.06
CA PRO A 339 -9.50 -20.85 8.15
C PRO A 339 -8.40 -21.88 7.84
N PRO A 340 -7.56 -22.26 8.80
CA PRO A 340 -6.54 -23.25 8.57
C PRO A 340 -7.16 -24.57 8.14
N ARG A 341 -6.60 -25.22 7.10
CA ARG A 341 -7.03 -26.55 6.67
C ARG A 341 -6.87 -27.53 7.83
N ARG A 342 -7.97 -27.90 8.47
CA ARG A 342 -7.96 -28.92 9.53
C ARG A 342 -7.66 -30.29 8.93
N GLY A 343 -6.83 -31.08 9.65
CA GLY A 343 -6.45 -32.44 9.28
C GLY A 343 -7.65 -33.40 9.16
N ARG A 344 -7.39 -34.66 8.80
CA ARG A 344 -8.36 -35.72 8.47
C ARG A 344 -9.57 -35.89 9.44
N LEU A 345 -9.45 -35.49 10.71
CA LEU A 345 -10.51 -35.60 11.73
C LEU A 345 -11.67 -34.58 11.54
N ALA A 346 -11.42 -33.45 10.88
CA ALA A 346 -12.48 -32.47 10.57
C ALA A 346 -13.48 -32.96 9.49
N ARG A 347 -13.15 -34.00 8.73
CA ARG A 347 -14.05 -34.64 7.76
C ARG A 347 -15.15 -35.48 8.43
N LEU A 348 -15.10 -35.66 9.74
CA LEU A 348 -16.09 -36.45 10.51
C LEU A 348 -17.19 -35.60 11.16
N GLY A 349 -17.33 -34.28 10.77
CA GLY A 349 -18.50 -33.49 11.16
C GLY A 349 -18.60 -33.09 12.64
N LEU A 350 -17.55 -33.28 13.42
CA LEU A 350 -17.51 -32.92 14.84
C LEU A 350 -16.90 -31.53 15.03
N GLY A 351 -17.73 -30.49 15.07
CA GLY A 351 -17.41 -29.10 15.35
C GLY A 351 -17.70 -28.18 14.16
N ALA A 352 -18.74 -27.39 14.24
CA ALA A 352 -18.97 -26.27 13.33
C ALA A 352 -17.73 -25.37 13.35
N ASP A 353 -17.18 -25.05 12.18
CA ASP A 353 -16.04 -24.16 12.09
C ASP A 353 -16.45 -22.71 12.43
N LEU A 354 -15.46 -21.82 12.66
CA LEU A 354 -15.71 -20.43 12.98
C LEU A 354 -16.67 -19.77 11.98
N LEU A 355 -16.50 -20.03 10.68
CA LEU A 355 -17.34 -19.46 9.63
C LEU A 355 -18.80 -19.87 9.77
N SER A 356 -19.09 -21.18 9.91
CA SER A 356 -20.47 -21.67 10.06
C SER A 356 -21.16 -21.06 11.27
N ARG A 357 -20.42 -20.96 12.38
CA ARG A 357 -20.94 -20.37 13.62
C ARG A 357 -21.18 -18.87 13.52
N LEU A 358 -20.32 -18.14 12.80
CA LEU A 358 -20.57 -16.72 12.52
C LEU A 358 -21.80 -16.52 11.67
N LEU A 359 -22.00 -17.33 10.61
CA LEU A 359 -23.17 -17.26 9.75
C LEU A 359 -24.47 -17.56 10.52
N ASP A 360 -24.46 -18.58 11.38
CA ASP A 360 -25.61 -18.94 12.21
C ASP A 360 -25.87 -17.91 13.33
N GLY A 361 -24.80 -17.35 13.89
CA GLY A 361 -24.88 -16.45 15.03
C GLY A 361 -25.09 -14.97 14.69
N LEU A 362 -24.91 -14.57 13.43
CA LEU A 362 -25.01 -13.18 12.97
C LEU A 362 -25.94 -13.05 11.76
N PRO A 363 -27.26 -13.34 11.91
CA PRO A 363 -28.21 -13.18 10.81
C PRO A 363 -28.28 -11.70 10.39
N GLY A 364 -28.13 -11.43 9.08
CA GLY A 364 -28.15 -10.08 8.52
C GLY A 364 -26.82 -9.34 8.57
N VAL A 365 -25.72 -10.02 8.94
CA VAL A 365 -24.35 -9.50 8.86
C VAL A 365 -23.62 -10.19 7.74
N ASP A 366 -22.99 -9.43 6.86
CA ASP A 366 -22.17 -9.98 5.77
C ASP A 366 -20.85 -10.54 6.31
N VAL A 367 -20.56 -11.82 6.04
CA VAL A 367 -19.31 -12.46 6.44
C VAL A 367 -18.41 -12.65 5.21
N ARG A 368 -17.24 -12.02 5.22
CA ARG A 368 -16.27 -12.07 4.12
C ARG A 368 -15.01 -12.81 4.51
N ILE A 369 -14.58 -13.76 3.68
CA ILE A 369 -13.33 -14.48 3.84
C ILE A 369 -12.24 -13.79 2.99
N VAL A 370 -11.15 -13.39 3.63
CA VAL A 370 -9.96 -12.88 2.95
C VAL A 370 -9.10 -14.06 2.54
N ALA A 371 -9.12 -14.40 1.23
CA ALA A 371 -8.42 -15.56 0.68
C ALA A 371 -6.89 -15.45 0.84
N ASP A 372 -6.22 -16.59 1.14
CA ASP A 372 -4.77 -16.68 1.07
C ASP A 372 -4.30 -16.97 -0.37
N PRO A 373 -3.53 -16.06 -1.00
CA PRO A 373 -3.00 -16.28 -2.35
C PRO A 373 -2.09 -17.51 -2.46
N LYS A 374 -1.40 -17.88 -1.39
CA LYS A 374 -0.54 -19.07 -1.36
C LYS A 374 -1.34 -20.36 -1.58
N LEU A 375 -2.63 -20.35 -1.25
CA LEU A 375 -3.51 -21.50 -1.47
C LEU A 375 -3.95 -21.63 -2.94
N ARG A 376 -3.89 -20.55 -3.75
CA ARG A 376 -4.16 -20.60 -5.20
C ARG A 376 -3.04 -21.31 -5.95
N SER A 377 -1.77 -21.01 -5.64
CA SER A 377 -0.62 -21.66 -6.28
C SER A 377 -0.52 -23.15 -5.99
N ALA A 378 -0.93 -23.60 -4.80
CA ALA A 378 -0.99 -25.00 -4.44
C ALA A 378 -2.12 -25.78 -5.15
N ALA A 379 -3.20 -25.13 -5.56
CA ALA A 379 -4.29 -25.75 -6.32
C ALA A 379 -3.93 -25.90 -7.80
N THR A 380 -3.19 -24.98 -8.38
CA THR A 380 -2.74 -25.03 -9.79
C THR A 380 -1.68 -26.10 -10.01
N THR A 381 -0.89 -26.44 -8.99
CA THR A 381 0.13 -27.53 -9.07
C THR A 381 -0.48 -28.93 -8.88
N ALA A 382 -1.74 -29.03 -8.39
CA ALA A 382 -2.41 -30.30 -8.17
C ALA A 382 -3.33 -30.76 -9.33
N GLU A 383 -3.47 -29.96 -10.39
CA GLU A 383 -4.33 -30.23 -11.56
C GLU A 383 -3.55 -30.58 -12.85
N GLU A 384 -2.26 -30.90 -12.79
CA GLU A 384 -1.64 -31.59 -13.94
C GLU A 384 -2.12 -33.05 -13.94
N PRO A 385 -2.91 -33.48 -14.95
CA PRO A 385 -3.30 -34.87 -15.09
C PRO A 385 -2.06 -35.70 -15.38
N PRO A 386 -1.96 -36.95 -14.85
CA PRO A 386 -0.83 -37.81 -15.14
C PRO A 386 -0.76 -38.08 -16.65
N ALA A 387 0.42 -37.82 -17.22
CA ALA A 387 0.72 -38.15 -18.60
C ALA A 387 0.30 -39.62 -18.89
N HIS A 388 -0.62 -39.77 -19.82
CA HIS A 388 -1.05 -41.10 -20.29
C HIS A 388 0.16 -41.89 -20.76
N GLY A 389 0.49 -42.95 -20.06
CA GLY A 389 1.45 -43.95 -20.48
C GLY A 389 0.98 -44.61 -21.81
N GLY A 390 1.78 -44.41 -22.84
CA GLY A 390 1.59 -45.06 -24.10
C GLY A 390 1.81 -46.56 -23.97
N LEU A 391 0.82 -47.32 -24.42
CA LEU A 391 0.87 -48.76 -24.62
C LEU A 391 1.95 -49.12 -25.69
N ALA A 392 2.77 -50.07 -25.32
CA ALA A 392 3.69 -50.77 -26.22
C ALA A 392 2.92 -51.50 -27.33
N GLY A 393 3.36 -51.34 -28.55
CA GLY A 393 3.00 -52.19 -29.73
C GLY A 393 4.26 -52.42 -30.57
N GLU A 394 4.68 -53.67 -30.57
CA GLU A 394 5.78 -54.25 -31.36
C GLU A 394 5.49 -54.16 -32.85
N HIS A 395 6.51 -53.93 -33.66
CA HIS A 395 6.97 -54.62 -34.88
C HIS A 395 7.80 -53.65 -35.73
N GLY A 396 9.09 -53.86 -35.84
CA GLY A 396 9.81 -54.54 -36.92
C GLY A 396 10.07 -53.65 -38.12
N GLU A 397 11.29 -53.21 -38.31
CA GLU A 397 12.15 -53.52 -39.44
C GLU A 397 13.36 -52.57 -39.56
N ARG A 398 14.51 -53.19 -39.68
CA ARG A 398 15.80 -52.56 -39.94
C ARG A 398 15.88 -52.10 -41.39
N VAL A 399 16.38 -50.87 -41.64
CA VAL A 399 17.19 -50.59 -42.85
C VAL A 399 18.37 -49.71 -42.44
N GLN A 400 19.54 -50.16 -42.87
CA GLN A 400 20.87 -49.57 -42.64
C GLN A 400 21.17 -48.43 -43.63
N GLY A 401 21.86 -47.39 -43.08
CA GLY A 401 23.00 -46.67 -43.62
C GLY A 401 22.77 -45.67 -44.80
N PRO A 402 23.75 -44.78 -45.07
CA PRO A 402 25.01 -44.54 -44.44
C PRO A 402 25.26 -43.01 -44.15
N ALA A 403 26.18 -42.73 -43.26
CA ALA A 403 26.94 -41.49 -43.25
C ALA A 403 27.93 -41.48 -44.47
N PRO A 404 28.35 -40.31 -44.96
CA PRO A 404 29.47 -39.60 -44.42
C PRO A 404 29.54 -38.08 -44.76
N GLY A 405 30.54 -37.42 -44.20
CA GLY A 405 31.15 -36.26 -44.81
C GLY A 405 31.54 -35.12 -43.87
N ALA A 406 32.74 -35.20 -43.32
CA ALA A 406 33.43 -34.11 -42.66
C ALA A 406 34.06 -33.13 -43.69
N PRO A 407 34.58 -31.97 -43.25
CA PRO A 407 34.68 -30.73 -44.01
C PRO A 407 36.03 -30.53 -44.74
N PRO A 408 36.24 -29.41 -45.42
CA PRO A 408 37.60 -28.90 -45.51
C PRO A 408 37.76 -27.50 -44.93
N SER A 409 38.85 -27.39 -44.19
CA SER A 409 39.59 -26.22 -43.80
C SER A 409 40.15 -25.45 -44.99
N THR A 410 40.16 -24.10 -44.91
CA THR A 410 41.32 -23.27 -45.35
C THR A 410 41.13 -21.84 -44.78
N GLY A 411 42.10 -21.37 -44.03
CA GLY A 411 42.44 -19.96 -43.88
C GLY A 411 43.49 -19.60 -44.95
N PRO A 412 44.27 -18.50 -44.84
CA PRO A 412 43.98 -17.17 -44.37
C PRO A 412 44.33 -16.11 -45.45
N GLY A 413 44.09 -14.83 -45.19
CA GLY A 413 44.78 -13.82 -46.00
C GLY A 413 44.08 -12.46 -46.14
N SER A 414 44.76 -11.49 -45.56
CA SER A 414 44.77 -10.02 -45.72
C SER A 414 43.81 -9.23 -44.88
#